data_0a3082bc465c1f89ca8cc58b083cce06
#
_entry.id   0a3082bc465c1f89ca8cc58b083cce06
#
_cell.length_a   1.000
_cell.length_b   1.000
_cell.length_c   1.000
_cell.angle_alpha   90.00
_cell.angle_beta   90.00
_cell.angle_gamma   90.00
#
_symmetry.space_group_name_H-M   'P 1'
#
loop_
_entity.id
_entity.type
_entity.pdbx_description
1 polymer ?
#
loop_
_entity_poly.entity_id
_entity_poly.type
_entity_poly.pdbx_seq_one_letter_code
_entity_poly.pdbx_strand_id
1 'polypeptide(L)'
;MLRKKLFSAILFILLPFTIWCSERAGRPVQLQLVNFSGVALGYHISDSIYLGYTYVSSMDLSLEPQNPRALYGQDYVEKVDVEEDQDQSIELRISPFDSGLYFSVGGLSTGRKYQKVTFEKRNRVLPNDTQLPSTKIIVVTEVEPWSGLGLGLGYTAIWDFGLSIGLGLIFSPVQLEPDVSVTADPDISAADKQSLIERVEKDFGKPNPSLGYLAIGYNF
;
A
#
# COMPACT_ATOMS: atom_id res chain seq x y z
N MET A 1 2.28 -23.51 -9.63
CA MET A 1 3.38 -24.23 -8.95
C MET A 1 4.48 -23.30 -8.43
N LEU A 2 4.81 -22.22 -9.11
CA LEU A 2 5.87 -21.25 -8.72
C LEU A 2 5.56 -20.50 -7.41
N ARG A 3 4.30 -20.07 -7.17
CA ARG A 3 3.88 -19.34 -5.96
C ARG A 3 4.09 -20.12 -4.65
N LYS A 4 3.89 -21.44 -4.65
CA LYS A 4 4.12 -22.27 -3.45
C LYS A 4 5.61 -22.40 -3.11
N LYS A 5 6.49 -22.43 -4.12
CA LYS A 5 7.93 -22.51 -3.93
C LYS A 5 8.53 -21.20 -3.44
N LEU A 6 7.98 -20.04 -3.87
CA LEU A 6 8.42 -18.73 -3.40
C LEU A 6 8.05 -18.51 -1.93
N PHE A 7 6.85 -18.92 -1.51
CA PHE A 7 6.40 -18.81 -0.13
C PHE A 7 7.24 -19.69 0.82
N SER A 8 7.58 -20.92 0.38
CA SER A 8 8.48 -21.82 1.12
C SER A 8 9.89 -21.26 1.25
N ALA A 9 10.43 -20.63 0.20
CA ALA A 9 11.78 -20.04 0.22
C ALA A 9 11.84 -18.83 1.15
N ILE A 10 10.82 -17.97 1.16
CA ILE A 10 10.72 -16.81 2.06
C ILE A 10 10.61 -17.28 3.51
N LEU A 11 9.81 -18.31 3.79
CA LEU A 11 9.68 -18.90 5.12
C LEU A 11 11.00 -19.51 5.61
N PHE A 12 11.76 -20.15 4.73
CA PHE A 12 13.07 -20.74 5.06
C PHE A 12 14.18 -19.70 5.30
N ILE A 13 14.08 -18.52 4.67
CA ILE A 13 15.01 -17.41 4.88
C ILE A 13 14.71 -16.70 6.22
N LEU A 14 13.46 -16.68 6.66
CA LEU A 14 13.05 -16.03 7.91
C LEU A 14 13.28 -16.90 9.15
N LEU A 15 13.28 -18.22 9.02
CA LEU A 15 13.46 -19.17 10.14
C LEU A 15 14.82 -19.05 10.89
N PRO A 16 15.98 -18.87 10.24
CA PRO A 16 17.24 -18.70 10.98
C PRO A 16 17.36 -17.35 11.71
N PHE A 17 16.56 -16.33 11.37
CA PHE A 17 16.61 -15.02 12.03
C PHE A 17 15.89 -14.98 13.39
N THR A 18 15.11 -15.99 13.74
CA THR A 18 14.41 -16.05 15.03
C THR A 18 15.34 -16.37 16.21
N ILE A 19 16.58 -16.80 15.96
CA ILE A 19 17.52 -17.25 16.99
C ILE A 19 18.39 -16.10 17.52
N TRP A 20 18.40 -14.92 16.90
CA TRP A 20 19.34 -13.84 17.19
C TRP A 20 18.70 -12.52 17.62
N CYS A 21 17.47 -12.54 18.11
CA CYS A 21 16.83 -11.36 18.69
C CYS A 21 17.23 -11.24 20.17
N SER A 22 18.39 -10.64 20.45
CA SER A 22 18.79 -10.37 21.82
C SER A 22 18.41 -8.95 22.24
N GLU A 23 18.00 -8.83 23.50
CA GLU A 23 17.88 -7.65 24.36
C GLU A 23 17.42 -6.33 23.67
N ARG A 24 16.17 -6.29 23.22
CA ARG A 24 15.54 -5.05 22.70
C ARG A 24 15.48 -3.96 23.77
N ALA A 25 15.24 -4.33 25.02
CA ALA A 25 15.19 -3.41 26.15
C ALA A 25 16.56 -2.79 26.47
N GLY A 26 17.67 -3.44 26.12
CA GLY A 26 19.02 -2.88 26.25
C GLY A 26 19.32 -1.74 25.27
N ARG A 27 18.50 -1.59 24.21
CA ARG A 27 18.59 -0.53 23.21
C ARG A 27 17.19 -0.02 22.89
N PRO A 28 16.61 0.78 23.78
CA PRO A 28 15.17 1.03 23.78
C PRO A 28 14.72 1.97 22.65
N VAL A 29 15.57 2.83 22.14
CA VAL A 29 15.18 3.80 21.09
C VAL A 29 15.48 3.22 19.73
N GLN A 30 14.49 3.22 18.84
CA GLN A 30 14.62 2.77 17.46
C GLN A 30 14.33 3.93 16.49
N LEU A 31 15.23 4.12 15.53
CA LEU A 31 15.04 5.03 14.40
C LEU A 31 15.22 4.27 13.10
N GLN A 32 14.24 4.36 12.20
CA GLN A 32 14.23 3.63 10.94
C GLN A 32 13.87 4.55 9.76
N LEU A 33 14.47 4.28 8.61
CA LEU A 33 14.01 4.73 7.31
C LEU A 33 12.93 3.76 6.80
N VAL A 34 11.80 4.27 6.34
CA VAL A 34 10.63 3.50 5.93
C VAL A 34 10.33 3.77 4.46
N ASN A 35 10.18 2.70 3.66
CA ASN A 35 9.83 2.79 2.24
C ASN A 35 10.68 3.78 1.42
N PHE A 36 11.91 4.06 1.86
CA PHE A 36 12.85 5.05 1.28
C PHE A 36 12.37 6.51 1.30
N SER A 37 11.16 6.80 1.74
CA SER A 37 10.57 8.15 1.75
C SER A 37 10.01 8.56 3.11
N GLY A 38 10.00 7.67 4.09
CA GLY A 38 9.44 7.89 5.41
C GLY A 38 10.42 7.61 6.54
N VAL A 39 9.97 7.88 7.75
CA VAL A 39 10.72 7.62 8.98
C VAL A 39 9.83 6.93 10.01
N ALA A 40 10.43 6.07 10.83
CA ALA A 40 9.79 5.55 12.03
C ALA A 40 10.67 5.79 13.24
N LEU A 41 10.02 6.22 14.32
CA LEU A 41 10.63 6.41 15.63
C LEU A 41 9.86 5.56 16.64
N GLY A 42 10.56 4.85 17.50
CA GLY A 42 9.90 4.08 18.51
C GLY A 42 10.74 3.76 19.72
N TYR A 43 10.08 3.18 20.71
CA TYR A 43 10.64 2.87 22.00
C TYR A 43 10.23 1.48 22.43
N HIS A 44 11.21 0.62 22.76
CA HIS A 44 11.01 -0.67 23.38
C HIS A 44 10.78 -0.50 24.87
N ILE A 45 9.54 -0.68 25.31
CA ILE A 45 9.16 -0.64 26.74
C ILE A 45 9.71 -1.90 27.43
N SER A 46 9.70 -3.01 26.71
CA SER A 46 10.29 -4.29 27.09
C SER A 46 10.67 -5.05 25.82
N ASP A 47 11.26 -6.24 25.96
CA ASP A 47 11.60 -7.11 24.82
C ASP A 47 10.37 -7.50 23.99
N SER A 48 9.21 -7.53 24.62
CA SER A 48 7.94 -7.92 23.99
C SER A 48 7.02 -6.75 23.62
N ILE A 49 7.28 -5.54 24.15
CA ILE A 49 6.37 -4.38 23.97
C ILE A 49 7.13 -3.21 23.38
N TYR A 50 6.59 -2.67 22.27
CA TYR A 50 7.14 -1.53 21.56
C TYR A 50 6.04 -0.52 21.27
N LEU A 51 6.35 0.77 21.44
CA LEU A 51 5.53 1.89 21.01
C LEU A 51 6.24 2.63 19.90
N GLY A 52 5.59 2.82 18.76
CA GLY A 52 6.19 3.46 17.60
C GLY A 52 5.27 4.42 16.88
N TYR A 53 5.90 5.38 16.22
CA TYR A 53 5.28 6.30 15.27
C TYR A 53 5.95 6.11 13.91
N THR A 54 5.15 5.98 12.87
CA THR A 54 5.62 5.87 11.49
C THR A 54 5.01 6.99 10.67
N TYR A 55 5.83 7.63 9.87
CA TYR A 55 5.45 8.65 8.89
C TYR A 55 6.02 8.26 7.52
N VAL A 56 5.18 8.25 6.51
CA VAL A 56 5.57 8.06 5.11
C VAL A 56 5.16 9.32 4.34
N SER A 57 6.11 9.91 3.63
CA SER A 57 5.85 11.13 2.86
C SER A 57 4.99 10.83 1.63
N SER A 58 4.38 11.87 1.09
CA SER A 58 3.65 11.84 -0.17
C SER A 58 4.52 11.28 -1.31
N MET A 59 3.85 10.62 -2.25
CA MET A 59 4.45 10.11 -3.48
C MET A 59 3.70 10.64 -4.69
N ASP A 60 4.46 11.04 -5.71
CA ASP A 60 3.94 11.41 -7.02
C ASP A 60 4.70 10.59 -8.06
N LEU A 61 3.98 9.78 -8.81
CA LEU A 61 4.54 8.86 -9.79
C LEU A 61 3.76 8.94 -11.11
N SER A 62 4.48 9.17 -12.19
CA SER A 62 3.92 9.14 -13.54
C SER A 62 4.59 8.02 -14.35
N LEU A 63 3.80 7.11 -14.87
CA LEU A 63 4.26 5.96 -15.62
C LEU A 63 3.67 5.94 -17.03
N GLU A 64 4.55 5.70 -18.01
CA GLU A 64 4.15 5.35 -19.38
C GLU A 64 4.38 3.84 -19.57
N PRO A 65 3.35 3.02 -19.48
CA PRO A 65 3.51 1.57 -19.50
C PRO A 65 4.04 1.09 -20.86
N GLN A 66 5.14 0.36 -20.84
CA GLN A 66 5.70 -0.28 -22.06
C GLN A 66 4.82 -1.44 -22.57
N ASN A 67 4.03 -2.04 -21.69
CA ASN A 67 3.08 -3.10 -22.02
C ASN A 67 1.73 -2.85 -21.33
N PRO A 68 0.90 -1.95 -21.87
CA PRO A 68 -0.37 -1.56 -21.25
C PRO A 68 -1.35 -2.72 -21.05
N ARG A 69 -1.32 -3.74 -21.90
CA ARG A 69 -2.22 -4.91 -21.78
C ARG A 69 -2.01 -5.70 -20.49
N ALA A 70 -0.79 -5.71 -19.99
CA ALA A 70 -0.46 -6.46 -18.78
C ALA A 70 -1.06 -5.83 -17.51
N LEU A 71 -1.36 -4.52 -17.54
CA LEU A 71 -1.86 -3.75 -16.40
C LEU A 71 -3.39 -3.66 -16.37
N TYR A 72 -4.04 -3.48 -17.53
CA TYR A 72 -5.47 -3.16 -17.63
C TYR A 72 -6.22 -4.01 -18.67
N GLY A 73 -5.80 -5.24 -18.88
CA GLY A 73 -6.49 -6.17 -19.78
C GLY A 73 -6.29 -5.84 -21.26
N GLN A 74 -7.39 -5.67 -22.01
CA GLN A 74 -7.34 -5.44 -23.46
C GLN A 74 -7.23 -3.96 -23.85
N ASP A 75 -7.41 -3.03 -22.91
CA ASP A 75 -7.29 -1.61 -23.18
C ASP A 75 -5.83 -1.15 -23.17
N TYR A 76 -5.51 -0.23 -24.08
CA TYR A 76 -4.19 0.36 -24.19
C TYR A 76 -4.11 1.60 -23.29
N VAL A 77 -3.27 1.54 -22.28
CA VAL A 77 -2.98 2.64 -21.37
C VAL A 77 -1.84 3.47 -21.95
N GLU A 78 -2.08 4.76 -22.15
CA GLU A 78 -1.07 5.73 -22.58
C GLU A 78 -0.25 6.22 -21.38
N LYS A 79 -0.91 6.50 -20.25
CA LYS A 79 -0.31 7.10 -19.08
C LYS A 79 -1.04 6.72 -17.80
N VAL A 80 -0.31 6.52 -16.73
CA VAL A 80 -0.83 6.37 -15.36
C VAL A 80 -0.14 7.40 -14.48
N ASP A 81 -0.90 8.28 -13.88
CA ASP A 81 -0.45 9.21 -12.85
C ASP A 81 -1.02 8.73 -11.51
N VAL A 82 -0.17 8.60 -10.51
CA VAL A 82 -0.51 8.19 -9.15
C VAL A 82 0.03 9.25 -8.19
N GLU A 83 -0.85 9.81 -7.37
CA GLU A 83 -0.50 10.74 -6.30
C GLU A 83 -1.03 10.14 -5.00
N GLU A 84 -0.15 10.01 -4.02
CA GLU A 84 -0.51 9.59 -2.67
C GLU A 84 -0.02 10.64 -1.69
N ASP A 85 -0.93 11.14 -0.86
CA ASP A 85 -0.57 12.02 0.24
C ASP A 85 0.09 11.21 1.37
N GLN A 86 0.55 11.91 2.39
CA GLN A 86 1.28 11.31 3.52
C GLN A 86 0.43 10.32 4.32
N ASP A 87 1.03 9.21 4.70
CA ASP A 87 0.47 8.22 5.62
C ASP A 87 1.17 8.26 6.98
N GLN A 88 0.44 8.01 8.05
CA GLN A 88 0.96 8.01 9.42
C GLN A 88 0.35 6.90 10.25
N SER A 89 1.14 6.35 11.19
CA SER A 89 0.59 5.46 12.22
C SER A 89 1.25 5.67 13.58
N ILE A 90 0.49 5.41 14.63
CA ILE A 90 0.99 5.23 16.00
C ILE A 90 0.59 3.82 16.42
N GLU A 91 1.56 2.98 16.75
CA GLU A 91 1.35 1.57 17.01
C GLU A 91 1.90 1.15 18.37
N LEU A 92 1.08 0.40 19.11
CA LEU A 92 1.55 -0.46 20.18
C LEU A 92 1.76 -1.87 19.60
N ARG A 93 3.00 -2.35 19.57
CA ARG A 93 3.37 -3.68 19.06
C ARG A 93 3.62 -4.62 20.22
N ILE A 94 3.13 -5.84 20.09
CA ILE A 94 3.34 -6.92 21.03
C ILE A 94 4.00 -8.08 20.28
N SER A 95 5.20 -8.45 20.70
CA SER A 95 5.97 -9.56 20.14
C SER A 95 5.86 -10.77 21.06
N PRO A 96 5.08 -11.81 20.71
CA PRO A 96 5.01 -13.01 21.52
C PRO A 96 6.34 -13.77 21.47
N PHE A 97 6.73 -14.34 22.58
CA PHE A 97 7.88 -15.26 22.68
C PHE A 97 9.24 -14.65 22.31
N ASP A 98 9.44 -13.36 22.53
CA ASP A 98 10.67 -12.63 22.16
C ASP A 98 11.10 -12.85 20.69
N SER A 99 10.12 -13.21 19.87
CA SER A 99 10.32 -13.40 18.43
C SER A 99 10.34 -12.06 17.70
N GLY A 100 10.87 -12.05 16.46
CA GLY A 100 10.77 -10.90 15.59
C GLY A 100 9.32 -10.61 15.11
N LEU A 101 8.45 -11.62 15.19
CA LEU A 101 7.04 -11.47 14.84
C LEU A 101 6.32 -10.61 15.86
N TYR A 102 5.45 -9.71 15.39
CA TYR A 102 4.62 -8.90 16.27
C TYR A 102 3.20 -8.73 15.71
N PHE A 103 2.29 -8.45 16.63
CA PHE A 103 0.97 -7.91 16.35
C PHE A 103 0.92 -6.48 16.83
N SER A 104 0.16 -5.61 16.16
CA SER A 104 -0.01 -4.23 16.59
C SER A 104 -1.47 -3.80 16.60
N VAL A 105 -1.72 -2.80 17.44
CA VAL A 105 -2.95 -2.02 17.46
C VAL A 105 -2.58 -0.56 17.58
N GLY A 106 -3.29 0.32 16.87
CA GLY A 106 -2.94 1.73 16.93
C GLY A 106 -3.83 2.62 16.10
N GLY A 107 -3.46 3.89 16.05
CA GLY A 107 -4.03 4.87 15.13
C GLY A 107 -3.37 4.77 13.77
N LEU A 108 -4.19 4.79 12.73
CA LEU A 108 -3.76 4.87 11.33
C LEU A 108 -4.43 6.08 10.68
N SER A 109 -3.65 6.89 10.00
CA SER A 109 -4.13 7.98 9.14
C SER A 109 -3.54 7.77 7.76
N THR A 110 -4.40 7.60 6.76
CA THR A 110 -4.01 7.50 5.36
C THR A 110 -4.39 8.79 4.64
N GLY A 111 -3.47 9.29 3.83
CA GLY A 111 -3.72 10.44 2.98
C GLY A 111 -4.66 10.14 1.82
N ARG A 112 -4.93 11.17 1.03
CA ARG A 112 -5.66 11.03 -0.23
C ARG A 112 -4.86 10.15 -1.19
N LYS A 113 -5.56 9.25 -1.89
CA LYS A 113 -4.97 8.45 -2.97
C LYS A 113 -5.68 8.80 -4.27
N TYR A 114 -4.92 9.31 -5.21
CA TYR A 114 -5.41 9.73 -6.51
C TYR A 114 -4.73 8.92 -7.61
N GLN A 115 -5.52 8.35 -8.50
CA GLN A 115 -5.01 7.65 -9.67
C GLN A 115 -5.73 8.16 -10.92
N LYS A 116 -4.96 8.57 -11.91
CA LYS A 116 -5.46 8.98 -13.22
C LYS A 116 -4.89 8.06 -14.28
N VAL A 117 -5.77 7.35 -14.98
CA VAL A 117 -5.42 6.46 -16.07
C VAL A 117 -5.90 7.07 -17.38
N THR A 118 -4.97 7.31 -18.29
CA THR A 118 -5.25 7.81 -19.64
C THR A 118 -5.13 6.66 -20.62
N PHE A 119 -6.20 6.40 -21.36
CA PHE A 119 -6.25 5.38 -22.41
C PHE A 119 -6.07 6.02 -23.78
N GLU A 120 -5.32 5.36 -24.64
CA GLU A 120 -5.08 5.80 -26.02
C GLU A 120 -6.38 6.06 -26.80
N LYS A 121 -6.33 6.99 -27.73
CA LYS A 121 -7.43 7.28 -28.65
C LYS A 121 -7.62 6.15 -29.68
N ARG A 122 -8.73 5.40 -29.57
CA ARG A 122 -9.02 4.25 -30.43
C ARG A 122 -10.51 3.88 -30.44
N ASN A 123 -10.89 3.01 -31.37
CA ASN A 123 -12.21 2.39 -31.35
C ASN A 123 -12.35 1.41 -30.22
N ARG A 124 -13.45 1.42 -29.49
CA ARG A 124 -13.72 0.56 -28.32
C ARG A 124 -15.16 0.05 -28.33
N VAL A 125 -15.33 -1.05 -27.59
CA VAL A 125 -16.65 -1.52 -27.19
C VAL A 125 -16.73 -1.37 -25.67
N LEU A 126 -17.75 -0.64 -25.23
CA LEU A 126 -18.00 -0.41 -23.81
C LEU A 126 -18.65 -1.63 -23.14
N PRO A 127 -18.69 -1.68 -21.78
CA PRO A 127 -19.35 -2.76 -21.05
C PRO A 127 -20.83 -2.95 -21.39
N ASN A 128 -21.50 -1.92 -21.87
CA ASN A 128 -22.91 -1.93 -22.32
C ASN A 128 -23.06 -2.22 -23.81
N ASP A 129 -22.02 -2.79 -24.46
CA ASP A 129 -21.98 -3.11 -25.92
C ASP A 129 -22.02 -1.90 -26.86
N THR A 130 -21.95 -0.67 -26.35
CA THR A 130 -21.89 0.54 -27.21
C THR A 130 -20.51 0.59 -27.90
N GLN A 131 -20.52 0.80 -29.21
CA GLN A 131 -19.30 1.01 -30.00
C GLN A 131 -18.91 2.49 -29.99
N LEU A 132 -17.74 2.81 -29.52
CA LEU A 132 -17.16 4.14 -29.54
C LEU A 132 -16.13 4.25 -30.68
N PRO A 133 -16.31 5.22 -31.61
CA PRO A 133 -15.29 5.50 -32.60
C PRO A 133 -14.14 6.27 -31.95
N SER A 134 -12.92 5.95 -32.32
CA SER A 134 -11.67 6.71 -32.01
C SER A 134 -11.75 7.69 -30.81
N THR A 135 -12.01 7.16 -29.63
CA THR A 135 -12.23 7.94 -28.39
C THR A 135 -11.06 7.78 -27.44
N LYS A 136 -10.54 8.89 -26.90
CA LYS A 136 -9.62 8.93 -25.77
C LYS A 136 -10.45 8.93 -24.48
N ILE A 137 -10.10 8.07 -23.53
CA ILE A 137 -10.77 7.97 -22.23
C ILE A 137 -9.77 8.28 -21.13
N ILE A 138 -10.22 9.07 -20.16
CA ILE A 138 -9.47 9.34 -18.92
C ILE A 138 -10.37 8.93 -17.77
N VAL A 139 -9.84 8.04 -16.93
CA VAL A 139 -10.47 7.59 -15.69
C VAL A 139 -9.69 8.15 -14.53
N VAL A 140 -10.38 8.81 -13.61
CA VAL A 140 -9.82 9.28 -12.36
C VAL A 140 -10.51 8.54 -11.23
N THR A 141 -9.71 7.96 -10.36
CA THR A 141 -10.15 7.30 -9.12
C THR A 141 -9.53 8.01 -7.95
N GLU A 142 -10.33 8.45 -7.01
CA GLU A 142 -9.89 9.16 -5.81
C GLU A 142 -10.44 8.46 -4.56
N VAL A 143 -9.59 8.30 -3.56
CA VAL A 143 -9.97 7.80 -2.24
C VAL A 143 -9.64 8.88 -1.23
N GLU A 144 -10.67 9.33 -0.52
CA GLU A 144 -10.55 10.38 0.48
C GLU A 144 -9.65 9.99 1.66
N PRO A 145 -8.99 10.98 2.30
CA PRO A 145 -8.22 10.75 3.51
C PRO A 145 -9.05 10.08 4.61
N TRP A 146 -8.43 9.18 5.34
CA TRP A 146 -9.10 8.48 6.43
C TRP A 146 -8.22 8.41 7.68
N SER A 147 -8.85 8.46 8.87
CA SER A 147 -8.16 8.28 10.14
C SER A 147 -9.02 7.46 11.10
N GLY A 148 -8.40 6.52 11.80
CA GLY A 148 -9.08 5.67 12.76
C GLY A 148 -8.19 4.59 13.36
N LEU A 149 -8.81 3.56 13.91
CA LEU A 149 -8.09 2.44 14.50
C LEU A 149 -7.65 1.43 13.44
N GLY A 150 -6.42 0.97 13.55
CA GLY A 150 -5.83 -0.08 12.74
C GLY A 150 -5.33 -1.26 13.57
N LEU A 151 -5.32 -2.41 12.94
CA LEU A 151 -4.70 -3.63 13.42
C LEU A 151 -3.52 -3.95 12.51
N GLY A 152 -2.43 -4.44 13.08
CA GLY A 152 -1.26 -4.73 12.28
C GLY A 152 -0.59 -6.04 12.66
N LEU A 153 0.26 -6.44 11.75
CA LEU A 153 1.18 -7.56 11.94
C LEU A 153 2.47 -7.28 11.18
N GLY A 154 3.56 -7.84 11.67
CA GLY A 154 4.83 -7.68 11.00
C GLY A 154 5.95 -8.47 11.64
N TYR A 155 7.14 -8.23 11.14
CA TYR A 155 8.36 -8.85 11.61
C TYR A 155 9.47 -7.81 11.70
N THR A 156 10.24 -7.82 12.80
CA THR A 156 11.43 -6.98 12.97
C THR A 156 12.58 -7.83 13.47
N ALA A 157 13.66 -7.88 12.69
CA ALA A 157 14.95 -8.41 13.14
C ALA A 157 15.80 -7.29 13.71
N ILE A 158 16.43 -7.52 14.84
CA ILE A 158 17.37 -6.59 15.49
C ILE A 158 18.63 -7.38 15.82
N TRP A 159 19.79 -6.90 15.38
CA TRP A 159 21.09 -7.51 15.66
C TRP A 159 21.73 -6.87 16.89
N ASP A 160 22.61 -7.61 17.55
CA ASP A 160 23.30 -7.18 18.79
C ASP A 160 24.06 -5.85 18.66
N PHE A 161 24.53 -5.52 17.48
CA PHE A 161 25.17 -4.22 17.19
C PHE A 161 24.18 -3.09 16.92
N GLY A 162 22.86 -3.34 16.96
CA GLY A 162 21.81 -2.35 16.87
C GLY A 162 21.14 -2.21 15.51
N LEU A 163 21.67 -2.77 14.43
CA LEU A 163 21.00 -2.76 13.14
C LEU A 163 19.61 -3.40 13.26
N SER A 164 18.61 -2.82 12.61
CA SER A 164 17.27 -3.39 12.53
C SER A 164 16.72 -3.37 11.12
N ILE A 165 16.00 -4.43 10.75
CA ILE A 165 15.23 -4.52 9.52
C ILE A 165 13.83 -4.99 9.90
N GLY A 166 12.82 -4.29 9.41
CA GLY A 166 11.42 -4.59 9.67
C GLY A 166 10.57 -4.59 8.42
N LEU A 167 9.54 -5.39 8.45
CA LEU A 167 8.44 -5.32 7.50
C LEU A 167 7.14 -5.42 8.28
N GLY A 168 6.12 -4.69 7.85
CA GLY A 168 4.85 -4.69 8.54
C GLY A 168 3.72 -4.16 7.69
N LEU A 169 2.53 -4.42 8.19
CA LEU A 169 1.29 -3.93 7.64
C LEU A 169 0.38 -3.56 8.81
N ILE A 170 -0.14 -2.33 8.80
CA ILE A 170 -1.27 -1.92 9.62
C ILE A 170 -2.45 -1.61 8.70
N PHE A 171 -3.64 -2.05 9.04
CA PHE A 171 -4.84 -1.84 8.24
C PHE A 171 -6.07 -1.65 9.13
N SER A 172 -7.09 -1.01 8.58
CA SER A 172 -8.42 -0.94 9.17
C SER A 172 -9.39 -1.83 8.41
N PRO A 173 -10.34 -2.50 9.09
CA PRO A 173 -11.38 -3.28 8.43
C PRO A 173 -12.47 -2.43 7.75
N VAL A 174 -12.40 -1.10 7.89
CA VAL A 174 -13.32 -0.16 7.23
C VAL A 174 -13.07 -0.21 5.73
N GLN A 175 -14.15 -0.25 4.94
CA GLN A 175 -14.10 -0.12 3.48
C GLN A 175 -14.39 1.30 3.08
N LEU A 176 -13.51 1.88 2.27
CA LEU A 176 -13.71 3.22 1.70
C LEU A 176 -14.39 3.11 0.33
N GLU A 177 -15.19 4.10 0.00
CA GLU A 177 -15.80 4.21 -1.31
C GLU A 177 -14.91 5.12 -2.18
N PRO A 178 -14.38 4.63 -3.31
CA PRO A 178 -13.65 5.48 -4.23
C PRO A 178 -14.61 6.40 -4.97
N ASP A 179 -14.21 7.63 -5.19
CA ASP A 179 -14.87 8.52 -6.15
C ASP A 179 -14.28 8.26 -7.54
N VAL A 180 -15.12 7.89 -8.49
CA VAL A 180 -14.71 7.56 -9.86
C VAL A 180 -15.32 8.54 -10.85
N SER A 181 -14.48 9.21 -11.62
CA SER A 181 -14.91 10.08 -12.70
C SER A 181 -14.34 9.64 -14.05
N VAL A 182 -15.12 9.83 -15.10
CA VAL A 182 -14.75 9.47 -16.47
C VAL A 182 -14.93 10.65 -17.39
N THR A 183 -13.89 10.99 -18.15
CA THR A 183 -13.94 11.96 -19.24
C THR A 183 -13.54 11.29 -20.54
N ALA A 184 -14.13 11.74 -21.67
CA ALA A 184 -13.87 11.18 -22.97
C ALA A 184 -13.76 12.28 -24.04
N ASP A 185 -12.92 12.04 -25.07
CA ASP A 185 -12.76 12.92 -26.23
C ASP A 185 -12.79 12.08 -27.53
N PRO A 186 -13.81 12.25 -28.39
CA PRO A 186 -15.01 13.07 -28.20
C PRO A 186 -15.87 12.64 -27.03
N ASP A 187 -16.69 13.55 -26.50
CA ASP A 187 -17.55 13.26 -25.36
C ASP A 187 -18.58 12.16 -25.68
N ILE A 188 -18.90 11.38 -24.66
CA ILE A 188 -19.81 10.23 -24.76
C ILE A 188 -21.07 10.46 -23.93
N SER A 189 -22.09 9.66 -24.15
CA SER A 189 -23.35 9.80 -23.43
C SER A 189 -23.18 9.60 -21.92
N ALA A 190 -24.09 10.20 -21.13
CA ALA A 190 -24.09 10.00 -19.68
C ALA A 190 -24.27 8.51 -19.29
N ALA A 191 -25.05 7.75 -20.06
CA ALA A 191 -25.22 6.32 -19.82
C ALA A 191 -23.94 5.53 -20.08
N ASP A 192 -23.16 5.91 -21.09
CA ASP A 192 -21.89 5.27 -21.40
C ASP A 192 -20.85 5.58 -20.33
N LYS A 193 -20.77 6.84 -19.84
CA LYS A 193 -19.93 7.23 -18.70
C LYS A 193 -20.27 6.41 -17.46
N GLN A 194 -21.56 6.31 -17.15
CA GLN A 194 -22.03 5.55 -15.99
C GLN A 194 -21.64 4.07 -16.08
N SER A 195 -21.78 3.45 -17.27
CA SER A 195 -21.35 2.06 -17.48
C SER A 195 -19.85 1.85 -17.25
N LEU A 196 -19.01 2.83 -17.62
CA LEU A 196 -17.58 2.80 -17.35
C LEU A 196 -17.28 2.97 -15.85
N ILE A 197 -17.95 3.91 -15.17
CA ILE A 197 -17.81 4.13 -13.73
C ILE A 197 -18.12 2.84 -12.96
N GLU A 198 -19.28 2.22 -13.20
CA GLU A 198 -19.69 0.97 -12.55
C GLU A 198 -18.69 -0.17 -12.78
N ARG A 199 -18.10 -0.23 -13.97
CA ARG A 199 -17.07 -1.21 -14.28
C ARG A 199 -15.79 -0.95 -13.47
N VAL A 200 -15.34 0.31 -13.42
CA VAL A 200 -14.14 0.71 -12.67
C VAL A 200 -14.35 0.47 -11.18
N GLU A 201 -15.47 0.89 -10.61
CA GLU A 201 -15.81 0.66 -9.20
C GLU A 201 -15.81 -0.85 -8.86
N LYS A 202 -16.37 -1.68 -9.75
CA LYS A 202 -16.37 -3.13 -9.58
C LYS A 202 -14.95 -3.73 -9.62
N ASP A 203 -14.12 -3.28 -10.55
CA ASP A 203 -12.78 -3.81 -10.77
C ASP A 203 -11.79 -3.27 -9.71
N PHE A 204 -11.95 -2.03 -9.26
CA PHE A 204 -11.15 -1.40 -8.22
C PHE A 204 -11.55 -1.90 -6.82
N GLY A 205 -12.86 -2.13 -6.61
CA GLY A 205 -13.42 -2.53 -5.34
C GLY A 205 -13.42 -1.42 -4.29
N LYS A 206 -13.66 -1.80 -3.03
CA LYS A 206 -13.64 -0.89 -1.88
C LYS A 206 -12.34 -1.10 -1.10
N PRO A 207 -11.36 -0.20 -1.22
CA PRO A 207 -10.08 -0.36 -0.54
C PRO A 207 -10.23 -0.20 0.98
N ASN A 208 -9.40 -0.94 1.71
CA ASN A 208 -9.25 -0.73 3.14
C ASN A 208 -8.08 0.23 3.41
N PRO A 209 -8.23 1.21 4.32
CA PRO A 209 -7.11 2.01 4.77
C PRO A 209 -5.98 1.12 5.27
N SER A 210 -4.78 1.27 4.72
CA SER A 210 -3.66 0.43 5.10
C SER A 210 -2.33 1.13 4.85
N LEU A 211 -1.35 0.85 5.70
CA LEU A 211 0.03 1.26 5.55
C LEU A 211 0.93 0.02 5.64
N GLY A 212 1.46 -0.37 4.50
CA GLY A 212 2.52 -1.38 4.40
C GLY A 212 3.89 -0.73 4.42
N TYR A 213 4.85 -1.32 5.13
CA TYR A 213 6.18 -0.75 5.19
C TYR A 213 7.30 -1.79 5.21
N LEU A 214 8.41 -1.39 4.60
CA LEU A 214 9.72 -1.98 4.75
C LEU A 214 10.61 -0.94 5.44
N ALA A 215 11.28 -1.32 6.52
CA ALA A 215 12.07 -0.41 7.31
C ALA A 215 13.48 -0.95 7.55
N ILE A 216 14.45 -0.05 7.55
CA ILE A 216 15.83 -0.32 7.95
C ILE A 216 16.31 0.78 8.88
N GLY A 217 16.98 0.43 9.97
CA GLY A 217 17.39 1.43 10.93
C GLY A 217 18.30 0.91 12.02
N TYR A 218 18.33 1.65 13.13
CA TYR A 218 19.22 1.40 14.22
C TYR A 218 18.53 1.57 15.57
N ASN A 219 18.90 0.69 16.50
CA ASN A 219 18.48 0.72 17.91
C ASN A 219 19.63 1.23 18.77
N PHE A 220 19.35 2.19 19.64
CA PHE A 220 20.31 2.85 20.55
C PHE A 220 20.08 2.46 21.98
#